data_6d31df63dfcb7ff4b002eacc0cafd914
#
_entry.id   6d31df63dfcb7ff4b002eacc0cafd914
#
_cell.length_a   1.000
_cell.length_b   1.000
_cell.length_c   1.000
_cell.angle_alpha   90.00
_cell.angle_beta   90.00
_cell.angle_gamma   90.00
#
_symmetry.space_group_name_H-M   'P 1'
#
loop_
_entity.id
_entity.type
_entity.pdbx_description
1 polymer ?
#
loop_
_entity_poly.entity_id
_entity_poly.type
_entity_poly.pdbx_seq_one_letter_code
_entity_poly.pdbx_strand_id
1 'polypeptide(L)'
;LSCHWAKEPVDLLVRNAHIICLDGGGTQAQAMAIHEGEIVAIGKEYEILNAFRSEAVEDVQGATIYPGLIDAHSHLLGYALNLSQTDLVGTMSWEEVLEKLVDEHTASTSLWVRGRGWDQNDWAIPEFPDRRELDRLFPNRPVVLHRIDGHAVLANRCAMEKTGVWNAQAVRGGEILRRADGTPTGCL
;
A
#
# COMPACT_ATOMS: atom_id res chain seq x y z
N LEU A 1 -49.60 -38.26 3.00
CA LEU A 1 -48.60 -37.93 4.08
C LEU A 1 -47.60 -36.95 3.51
N SER A 2 -47.86 -35.65 3.71
CA SER A 2 -46.94 -34.57 3.36
C SER A 2 -45.82 -34.53 4.40
N CYS A 3 -44.63 -35.06 4.11
CA CYS A 3 -43.45 -34.83 4.91
C CYS A 3 -43.10 -33.32 4.81
N HIS A 4 -43.59 -32.52 5.76
CA HIS A 4 -43.04 -31.20 6.00
C HIS A 4 -41.69 -31.37 6.70
N TRP A 5 -40.61 -31.39 5.94
CA TRP A 5 -39.29 -31.25 6.53
C TRP A 5 -39.23 -29.83 7.11
N ALA A 6 -39.08 -29.75 8.44
CA ALA A 6 -38.90 -28.47 9.10
C ALA A 6 -37.59 -27.89 8.61
N LYS A 7 -37.66 -26.66 8.10
CA LYS A 7 -36.44 -25.92 7.69
C LYS A 7 -35.50 -25.78 8.87
N GLU A 8 -34.23 -26.04 8.64
CA GLU A 8 -33.18 -25.92 9.65
C GLU A 8 -32.97 -24.42 9.99
N PRO A 9 -32.95 -24.03 11.29
CA PRO A 9 -32.70 -22.65 11.68
C PRO A 9 -31.21 -22.30 11.51
N VAL A 10 -30.93 -21.11 10.95
CA VAL A 10 -29.59 -20.54 10.81
C VAL A 10 -29.59 -19.05 11.16
N ASP A 11 -28.43 -18.48 11.39
CA ASP A 11 -28.32 -17.09 11.83
C ASP A 11 -28.57 -16.12 10.68
N LEU A 12 -28.09 -16.43 9.47
CA LEU A 12 -28.22 -15.55 8.31
C LEU A 12 -28.42 -16.37 7.02
N LEU A 13 -29.33 -15.91 6.18
CA LEU A 13 -29.45 -16.35 4.79
C LEU A 13 -29.06 -15.23 3.86
N VAL A 14 -28.12 -15.49 2.96
CA VAL A 14 -27.79 -14.58 1.86
C VAL A 14 -28.40 -15.14 0.59
N ARG A 15 -29.09 -14.33 -0.15
CA ARG A 15 -29.80 -14.72 -1.38
C ARG A 15 -29.61 -13.74 -2.54
N ASN A 16 -30.08 -14.13 -3.72
CA ASN A 16 -30.00 -13.32 -4.93
C ASN A 16 -28.56 -12.85 -5.20
N ALA A 17 -27.61 -13.78 -5.05
CA ALA A 17 -26.17 -13.55 -5.19
C ALA A 17 -25.61 -14.23 -6.45
N HIS A 18 -24.45 -13.77 -6.87
CA HIS A 18 -23.57 -14.49 -7.80
C HIS A 18 -22.31 -14.90 -7.02
N ILE A 19 -22.35 -16.09 -6.42
CA ILE A 19 -21.26 -16.57 -5.54
C ILE A 19 -20.27 -17.39 -6.34
N ILE A 20 -19.00 -16.99 -6.32
CA ILE A 20 -17.89 -17.68 -6.98
C ILE A 20 -17.05 -18.35 -5.91
N CYS A 21 -17.08 -19.71 -5.85
CA CYS A 21 -16.51 -20.46 -4.73
C CYS A 21 -14.97 -20.57 -4.76
N LEU A 22 -14.34 -20.37 -5.90
CA LEU A 22 -12.88 -20.53 -6.10
C LEU A 22 -12.32 -21.88 -5.63
N ASP A 23 -13.14 -22.95 -5.74
CA ASP A 23 -12.84 -24.30 -5.27
C ASP A 23 -12.06 -25.18 -6.27
N GLY A 24 -11.51 -24.54 -7.33
CA GLY A 24 -10.83 -25.25 -8.43
C GLY A 24 -11.77 -25.96 -9.42
N GLY A 25 -13.03 -26.19 -9.05
CA GLY A 25 -14.06 -26.79 -9.90
C GLY A 25 -14.92 -25.77 -10.65
N GLY A 26 -14.75 -24.49 -10.35
CA GLY A 26 -15.53 -23.41 -10.95
C GLY A 26 -16.97 -23.36 -10.44
N THR A 27 -17.24 -23.86 -9.25
CA THR A 27 -18.57 -23.88 -8.63
C THR A 27 -19.10 -22.47 -8.45
N GLN A 28 -20.35 -22.26 -8.89
CA GLN A 28 -21.10 -21.03 -8.72
C GLN A 28 -22.41 -21.32 -7.98
N ALA A 29 -22.81 -20.39 -7.12
CA ALA A 29 -24.01 -20.50 -6.33
C ALA A 29 -24.80 -19.17 -6.31
N GLN A 30 -26.02 -19.19 -5.77
CA GLN A 30 -26.94 -18.07 -5.73
C GLN A 30 -27.34 -17.67 -4.32
N ALA A 31 -27.14 -18.58 -3.35
CA ALA A 31 -27.44 -18.32 -1.96
C ALA A 31 -26.53 -19.11 -1.04
N MET A 32 -26.42 -18.68 0.22
CA MET A 32 -25.73 -19.41 1.28
C MET A 32 -26.48 -19.26 2.60
N ALA A 33 -26.31 -20.28 3.45
CA ALA A 33 -26.76 -20.30 4.84
C ALA A 33 -25.57 -20.22 5.77
N ILE A 34 -25.63 -19.35 6.77
CA ILE A 34 -24.56 -19.08 7.76
C ILE A 34 -25.10 -19.35 9.16
N HIS A 35 -24.37 -20.16 9.94
CA HIS A 35 -24.68 -20.46 11.32
C HIS A 35 -23.41 -20.45 12.16
N GLU A 36 -23.43 -19.80 13.33
CA GLU A 36 -22.30 -19.64 14.25
C GLU A 36 -21.02 -19.08 13.56
N GLY A 37 -21.21 -18.22 12.54
CA GLY A 37 -20.12 -17.59 11.81
C GLY A 37 -19.52 -18.45 10.68
N GLU A 38 -20.07 -19.66 10.45
CA GLU A 38 -19.62 -20.58 9.40
C GLU A 38 -20.65 -20.69 8.27
N ILE A 39 -20.19 -20.89 7.04
CA ILE A 39 -21.04 -21.18 5.89
C ILE A 39 -21.42 -22.68 5.98
N VAL A 40 -22.65 -22.98 6.40
CA VAL A 40 -23.14 -24.36 6.54
C VAL A 40 -23.70 -24.95 5.26
N ALA A 41 -24.13 -24.10 4.32
CA ALA A 41 -24.59 -24.54 3.00
C ALA A 41 -24.43 -23.43 1.96
N ILE A 42 -24.17 -23.84 0.71
CA ILE A 42 -24.08 -22.95 -0.45
C ILE A 42 -24.68 -23.69 -1.66
N GLY A 43 -25.44 -22.98 -2.49
CA GLY A 43 -26.08 -23.63 -3.64
C GLY A 43 -27.02 -22.72 -4.41
N LYS A 44 -27.97 -23.37 -5.15
CA LYS A 44 -29.02 -22.63 -5.83
C LYS A 44 -29.98 -22.01 -4.81
N GLU A 45 -30.46 -20.82 -5.09
CA GLU A 45 -31.31 -20.07 -4.18
C GLU A 45 -32.49 -20.88 -3.67
N TYR A 46 -33.22 -21.55 -4.56
CA TYR A 46 -34.40 -22.34 -4.17
C TYR A 46 -34.04 -23.52 -3.24
N GLU A 47 -32.88 -24.13 -3.40
CA GLU A 47 -32.41 -25.25 -2.57
C GLU A 47 -32.13 -24.76 -1.14
N ILE A 48 -31.37 -23.68 -1.02
CA ILE A 48 -31.01 -23.08 0.28
C ILE A 48 -32.26 -22.55 1.01
N LEU A 49 -33.11 -21.79 0.32
CA LEU A 49 -34.32 -21.22 0.94
C LEU A 49 -35.38 -22.28 1.31
N ASN A 50 -35.37 -23.46 0.69
CA ASN A 50 -36.23 -24.57 1.07
C ASN A 50 -35.68 -25.37 2.25
N ALA A 51 -34.37 -25.52 2.38
CA ALA A 51 -33.72 -26.28 3.44
C ALA A 51 -33.57 -25.50 4.74
N PHE A 52 -33.33 -24.18 4.68
CA PHE A 52 -32.99 -23.35 5.79
C PHE A 52 -34.02 -22.22 6.04
N ARG A 53 -34.09 -21.72 7.29
CA ARG A 53 -34.84 -20.54 7.69
C ARG A 53 -34.02 -19.65 8.60
N SER A 54 -34.17 -18.33 8.47
CA SER A 54 -33.57 -17.34 9.34
C SER A 54 -34.51 -16.14 9.45
N GLU A 55 -34.43 -15.41 10.58
CA GLU A 55 -35.05 -14.09 10.72
C GLU A 55 -34.22 -13.01 10.01
N ALA A 56 -32.91 -13.22 9.84
CA ALA A 56 -32.01 -12.35 9.08
C ALA A 56 -31.84 -12.91 7.66
N VAL A 57 -32.37 -12.20 6.68
CA VAL A 57 -32.24 -12.52 5.25
C VAL A 57 -31.67 -11.32 4.52
N GLU A 58 -30.50 -11.47 3.93
CA GLU A 58 -29.84 -10.45 3.14
C GLU A 58 -30.06 -10.70 1.65
N ASP A 59 -30.75 -9.80 0.96
CA ASP A 59 -30.89 -9.80 -0.49
C ASP A 59 -29.80 -8.90 -1.09
N VAL A 60 -28.76 -9.50 -1.67
CA VAL A 60 -27.61 -8.77 -2.24
C VAL A 60 -27.85 -8.29 -3.68
N GLN A 61 -29.07 -8.42 -4.20
CA GLN A 61 -29.52 -7.83 -5.47
C GLN A 61 -28.63 -8.18 -6.67
N GLY A 62 -28.18 -9.41 -6.77
CA GLY A 62 -27.32 -9.88 -7.85
C GLY A 62 -25.82 -9.55 -7.68
N ALA A 63 -25.41 -9.05 -6.52
CA ALA A 63 -24.01 -8.76 -6.29
C ALA A 63 -23.15 -10.03 -6.33
N THR A 64 -21.92 -9.87 -6.80
CA THR A 64 -20.94 -10.95 -6.82
C THR A 64 -20.25 -11.08 -5.45
N ILE A 65 -20.20 -12.31 -4.94
CA ILE A 65 -19.55 -12.66 -3.69
C ILE A 65 -18.36 -13.58 -3.97
N TYR A 66 -17.21 -13.24 -3.39
CA TYR A 66 -15.99 -14.03 -3.42
C TYR A 66 -15.58 -14.43 -2.00
N PRO A 67 -14.81 -15.52 -1.82
CA PRO A 67 -14.08 -15.77 -0.58
C PRO A 67 -13.21 -14.56 -0.22
N GLY A 68 -13.00 -14.32 1.07
CA GLY A 68 -12.10 -13.26 1.52
C GLY A 68 -10.71 -13.39 0.90
N LEU A 69 -10.19 -12.27 0.39
CA LEU A 69 -8.87 -12.25 -0.22
C LEU A 69 -7.78 -12.43 0.84
N ILE A 70 -6.85 -13.35 0.57
CA ILE A 70 -5.69 -13.62 1.42
C ILE A 70 -4.43 -13.35 0.60
N ASP A 71 -3.68 -12.31 0.97
CA ASP A 71 -2.36 -12.07 0.41
C ASP A 71 -1.31 -12.77 1.27
N ALA A 72 -0.82 -13.90 0.80
CA ALA A 72 0.17 -14.72 1.51
C ALA A 72 1.60 -14.17 1.41
N HIS A 73 1.84 -13.17 0.56
CA HIS A 73 3.14 -12.52 0.40
C HIS A 73 2.96 -11.00 0.26
N SER A 74 2.87 -10.32 1.39
CA SER A 74 2.73 -8.86 1.39
C SER A 74 3.79 -8.18 2.25
N HIS A 75 4.18 -6.98 1.84
CA HIS A 75 5.06 -6.09 2.59
C HIS A 75 4.25 -4.99 3.29
N LEU A 76 3.26 -5.38 4.10
CA LEU A 76 2.28 -4.48 4.73
C LEU A 76 2.94 -3.31 5.47
N LEU A 77 4.00 -3.58 6.26
CA LEU A 77 4.73 -2.52 6.96
C LEU A 77 5.35 -1.52 5.98
N GLY A 78 6.01 -2.02 4.92
CA GLY A 78 6.59 -1.18 3.88
C GLY A 78 5.54 -0.32 3.18
N TYR A 79 4.40 -0.92 2.83
CA TYR A 79 3.27 -0.21 2.24
C TYR A 79 2.72 0.88 3.18
N ALA A 80 2.49 0.55 4.45
CA ALA A 80 2.00 1.52 5.43
C ALA A 80 2.97 2.69 5.65
N LEU A 81 4.28 2.43 5.66
CA LEU A 81 5.29 3.48 5.74
C LEU A 81 5.30 4.36 4.48
N ASN A 82 5.11 3.78 3.30
CA ASN A 82 5.05 4.54 2.05
C ASN A 82 3.85 5.50 2.02
N LEU A 83 2.70 5.13 2.59
CA LEU A 83 1.53 6.03 2.71
C LEU A 83 1.81 7.29 3.55
N SER A 84 2.88 7.32 4.33
CA SER A 84 3.30 8.46 5.15
C SER A 84 4.43 9.28 4.52
N GLN A 85 4.81 8.99 3.27
CA GLN A 85 5.87 9.64 2.52
C GLN A 85 5.32 10.22 1.22
N THR A 86 5.98 11.24 0.68
CA THR A 86 5.67 11.74 -0.67
C THR A 86 5.95 10.66 -1.70
N ASP A 87 4.96 10.36 -2.53
CA ASP A 87 5.11 9.43 -3.65
C ASP A 87 5.81 10.11 -4.83
N LEU A 88 7.05 9.69 -5.09
CA LEU A 88 7.90 10.21 -6.15
C LEU A 88 7.97 9.26 -7.37
N VAL A 89 7.19 8.17 -7.37
CA VAL A 89 7.15 7.23 -8.49
C VAL A 89 6.62 7.94 -9.75
N GLY A 90 7.31 7.71 -10.87
CA GLY A 90 6.92 8.26 -12.17
C GLY A 90 7.26 9.74 -12.38
N THR A 91 8.05 10.37 -11.48
CA THR A 91 8.59 11.71 -11.75
C THR A 91 9.58 11.68 -12.90
N MET A 92 9.44 12.63 -13.83
CA MET A 92 10.21 12.69 -15.07
C MET A 92 11.37 13.68 -15.04
N SER A 93 11.55 14.39 -13.91
CA SER A 93 12.66 15.32 -13.70
C SER A 93 12.91 15.57 -12.21
N TRP A 94 14.09 16.11 -11.91
CA TRP A 94 14.42 16.55 -10.56
C TRP A 94 13.53 17.71 -10.09
N GLU A 95 13.19 18.62 -10.99
CA GLU A 95 12.30 19.75 -10.74
C GLU A 95 10.91 19.27 -10.30
N GLU A 96 10.35 18.25 -10.94
CA GLU A 96 9.06 17.67 -10.55
C GLU A 96 9.11 17.03 -9.15
N VAL A 97 10.22 16.39 -8.79
CA VAL A 97 10.44 15.91 -7.41
C VAL A 97 10.38 17.06 -6.42
N LEU A 98 11.08 18.15 -6.70
CA LEU A 98 11.10 19.32 -5.81
C LEU A 98 9.72 19.98 -5.68
N GLU A 99 8.97 20.11 -6.77
CA GLU A 99 7.60 20.65 -6.76
C GLU A 99 6.69 19.83 -5.87
N LYS A 100 6.64 18.50 -6.03
CA LYS A 100 5.86 17.61 -5.17
C LYS A 100 6.20 17.76 -3.69
N LEU A 101 7.49 17.84 -3.36
CA LEU A 101 7.92 18.03 -1.96
C LEU A 101 7.46 19.36 -1.40
N VAL A 102 7.53 20.45 -2.18
CA VAL A 102 7.08 21.78 -1.74
C VAL A 102 5.58 21.79 -1.51
N ASP A 103 4.80 21.25 -2.46
CA ASP A 103 3.34 21.25 -2.41
C ASP A 103 2.83 20.48 -1.18
N GLU A 104 3.39 19.31 -0.89
CA GLU A 104 2.94 18.49 0.23
C GLU A 104 3.46 18.97 1.59
N HIS A 105 4.66 19.60 1.63
CA HIS A 105 5.31 19.87 2.90
C HIS A 105 5.35 21.34 3.31
N THR A 106 4.93 22.29 2.47
CA THR A 106 4.91 23.72 2.84
C THR A 106 4.01 23.98 4.05
N ALA A 107 2.83 23.38 4.09
CA ALA A 107 1.89 23.49 5.21
C ALA A 107 2.01 22.36 6.26
N SER A 108 2.88 21.39 6.04
CA SER A 108 3.03 20.24 6.91
C SER A 108 3.84 20.56 8.16
N THR A 109 3.38 20.11 9.32
CA THR A 109 4.08 20.19 10.62
C THR A 109 5.00 19.00 10.89
N SER A 110 5.15 18.09 9.95
CA SER A 110 6.05 16.93 10.08
C SER A 110 7.48 17.38 10.35
N LEU A 111 8.14 16.74 11.31
CA LEU A 111 9.54 17.03 11.66
C LEU A 111 10.52 16.65 10.54
N TRP A 112 10.18 15.66 9.73
CA TRP A 112 10.97 15.17 8.61
C TRP A 112 10.19 15.26 7.32
N VAL A 113 10.85 15.65 6.24
CA VAL A 113 10.37 15.50 4.86
C VAL A 113 10.86 14.17 4.34
N ARG A 114 9.96 13.29 3.96
CA ARG A 114 10.29 11.96 3.45
C ARG A 114 9.63 11.73 2.10
N GLY A 115 10.37 11.14 1.19
CA GLY A 115 9.83 10.73 -0.11
C GLY A 115 10.44 9.41 -0.56
N ARG A 116 9.75 8.74 -1.47
CA ARG A 116 10.22 7.49 -2.06
C ARG A 116 9.77 7.36 -3.49
N GLY A 117 10.63 6.80 -4.33
CA GLY A 117 10.24 6.38 -5.67
C GLY A 117 10.89 7.16 -6.80
N TRP A 118 11.75 8.15 -6.52
CA TRP A 118 12.51 8.79 -7.58
C TRP A 118 13.47 7.81 -8.27
N ASP A 119 13.63 7.97 -9.57
CA ASP A 119 14.65 7.27 -10.36
C ASP A 119 15.20 8.21 -11.43
N GLN A 120 16.48 8.55 -11.32
CA GLN A 120 17.12 9.43 -12.31
C GLN A 120 17.21 8.79 -13.71
N ASN A 121 17.07 7.47 -13.82
CA ASN A 121 17.09 6.81 -15.12
C ASN A 121 15.85 7.12 -15.97
N ASP A 122 14.76 7.56 -15.33
CA ASP A 122 13.53 8.00 -16.00
C ASP A 122 13.59 9.47 -16.45
N TRP A 123 14.63 10.20 -16.06
CA TRP A 123 14.77 11.63 -16.35
C TRP A 123 15.51 11.88 -17.67
N ALA A 124 15.24 13.04 -18.29
CA ALA A 124 15.92 13.46 -19.51
C ALA A 124 17.45 13.56 -19.34
N ILE A 125 17.91 13.92 -18.12
CA ILE A 125 19.32 13.91 -17.72
C ILE A 125 19.45 12.89 -16.59
N PRO A 126 20.01 11.69 -16.88
CA PRO A 126 20.05 10.57 -15.92
C PRO A 126 21.22 10.70 -14.94
N GLU A 127 21.29 11.84 -14.26
CA GLU A 127 22.33 12.11 -13.25
C GLU A 127 21.75 12.07 -11.84
N PHE A 128 22.56 11.64 -10.86
CA PHE A 128 22.17 11.69 -9.47
C PHE A 128 21.92 13.15 -9.05
N PRO A 129 20.77 13.42 -8.38
CA PRO A 129 20.49 14.77 -7.90
C PRO A 129 21.45 15.16 -6.77
N ASP A 130 21.59 16.46 -6.59
CA ASP A 130 22.43 17.04 -5.53
C ASP A 130 21.54 17.67 -4.46
N ARG A 131 21.96 17.61 -3.20
CA ARG A 131 21.22 18.11 -2.05
C ARG A 131 20.98 19.63 -2.02
N ARG A 132 21.68 20.43 -2.84
CA ARG A 132 21.68 21.91 -2.72
C ARG A 132 20.30 22.53 -2.84
N GLU A 133 19.45 22.05 -3.74
CA GLU A 133 18.07 22.50 -3.85
C GLU A 133 17.25 22.15 -2.60
N LEU A 134 17.44 20.94 -2.06
CA LEU A 134 16.80 20.53 -0.82
C LEU A 134 17.26 21.38 0.38
N ASP A 135 18.55 21.72 0.45
CA ASP A 135 19.09 22.61 1.49
C ASP A 135 18.44 24.00 1.42
N ARG A 136 18.20 24.52 0.20
CA ARG A 136 17.58 25.83 -0.03
C ARG A 136 16.09 25.82 0.32
N LEU A 137 15.36 24.76 -0.06
CA LEU A 137 13.92 24.66 0.17
C LEU A 137 13.59 24.30 1.62
N PHE A 138 14.41 23.46 2.24
CA PHE A 138 14.20 22.93 3.60
C PHE A 138 15.45 23.12 4.50
N PRO A 139 15.90 24.37 4.73
CA PRO A 139 17.18 24.63 5.42
C PRO A 139 17.24 24.10 6.85
N ASN A 140 16.10 24.06 7.54
CA ASN A 140 15.98 23.67 8.94
C ASN A 140 15.18 22.37 9.16
N ARG A 141 14.73 21.75 8.08
CA ARG A 141 13.99 20.49 8.12
C ARG A 141 14.81 19.38 7.46
N PRO A 142 15.01 18.26 8.13
CA PRO A 142 15.69 17.12 7.53
C PRO A 142 14.84 16.51 6.42
N VAL A 143 15.47 16.28 5.26
CA VAL A 143 14.87 15.66 4.08
C VAL A 143 15.59 14.36 3.78
N VAL A 144 14.84 13.30 3.51
CA VAL A 144 15.35 12.00 3.09
C VAL A 144 14.47 11.42 1.99
N LEU A 145 15.06 11.17 0.83
CA LEU A 145 14.37 10.67 -0.36
C LEU A 145 14.98 9.34 -0.78
N HIS A 146 14.20 8.27 -0.72
CA HIS A 146 14.63 6.94 -1.14
C HIS A 146 14.42 6.73 -2.64
N ARG A 147 15.43 6.24 -3.34
CA ARG A 147 15.28 5.80 -4.72
C ARG A 147 14.32 4.61 -4.80
N ILE A 148 13.72 4.39 -5.97
CA ILE A 148 12.68 3.37 -6.16
C ILE A 148 13.15 1.97 -5.79
N ASP A 149 14.40 1.63 -6.11
CA ASP A 149 15.03 0.33 -5.84
C ASP A 149 15.54 0.18 -4.39
N GLY A 150 15.53 1.27 -3.61
CA GLY A 150 16.02 1.27 -2.23
C GLY A 150 17.54 1.23 -2.06
N HIS A 151 18.32 1.31 -3.15
CA HIS A 151 19.79 1.24 -3.12
C HIS A 151 20.46 2.61 -3.08
N ALA A 152 19.71 3.68 -3.16
CA ALA A 152 20.23 5.02 -2.97
C ALA A 152 19.27 5.88 -2.14
N VAL A 153 19.84 6.78 -1.37
CA VAL A 153 19.14 7.77 -0.57
C VAL A 153 19.72 9.13 -0.86
N LEU A 154 18.88 10.14 -1.12
CA LEU A 154 19.28 11.52 -1.15
C LEU A 154 18.86 12.19 0.16
N ALA A 155 19.82 12.77 0.86
CA ALA A 155 19.61 13.49 2.12
C ALA A 155 20.10 14.94 2.02
N ASN A 156 19.34 15.88 2.57
CA ASN A 156 19.81 17.24 2.69
C ASN A 156 20.84 17.38 3.84
N ARG A 157 21.51 18.53 3.91
CA ARG A 157 22.52 18.81 4.94
C ARG A 157 21.96 18.66 6.35
N CYS A 158 20.76 19.18 6.61
CA CYS A 158 20.11 19.09 7.91
C CYS A 158 19.90 17.63 8.34
N ALA A 159 19.48 16.74 7.44
CA ALA A 159 19.34 15.32 7.73
C ALA A 159 20.69 14.65 8.01
N MET A 160 21.71 14.92 7.19
CA MET A 160 23.04 14.35 7.34
C MET A 160 23.72 14.80 8.65
N GLU A 161 23.55 16.06 9.06
CA GLU A 161 24.09 16.57 10.34
C GLU A 161 23.40 15.92 11.54
N LYS A 162 22.04 15.81 11.50
CA LYS A 162 21.27 15.18 12.58
C LYS A 162 21.59 13.69 12.76
N THR A 163 21.95 13.00 11.69
CA THR A 163 22.30 11.56 11.72
C THR A 163 23.80 11.30 11.90
N GLY A 164 24.64 12.35 11.93
CA GLY A 164 26.09 12.24 12.02
C GLY A 164 26.79 11.83 10.71
N VAL A 165 26.04 11.60 9.63
CA VAL A 165 26.57 11.18 8.33
C VAL A 165 27.41 12.27 7.67
N TRP A 166 27.13 13.55 7.93
CA TRP A 166 27.85 14.69 7.35
C TRP A 166 29.37 14.59 7.51
N ASN A 167 29.84 14.23 8.70
CA ASN A 167 31.25 14.11 9.04
C ASN A 167 31.81 12.68 8.94
N ALA A 168 30.95 11.70 8.60
CA ALA A 168 31.39 10.31 8.51
C ALA A 168 32.36 10.12 7.34
N GLN A 169 33.45 9.41 7.54
CA GLN A 169 34.40 9.06 6.48
C GLN A 169 33.86 7.91 5.60
N ALA A 170 33.14 7.00 6.22
CA ALA A 170 32.50 5.86 5.56
C ALA A 170 31.23 5.46 6.30
N VAL A 171 30.34 4.76 5.61
CA VAL A 171 29.15 4.10 6.16
C VAL A 171 29.25 2.59 5.90
N ARG A 172 28.82 1.80 6.87
CA ARG A 172 28.86 0.35 6.72
C ARG A 172 27.84 -0.10 5.67
N GLY A 173 28.29 -0.77 4.63
CA GLY A 173 27.42 -1.33 3.60
C GLY A 173 26.96 -0.33 2.53
N GLY A 174 27.61 0.85 2.46
CA GLY A 174 27.28 1.88 1.48
C GLY A 174 28.43 2.84 1.25
N GLU A 175 28.17 3.86 0.44
CA GLU A 175 29.13 4.91 0.09
C GLU A 175 28.48 6.29 0.28
N ILE A 176 29.26 7.28 0.67
CA ILE A 176 28.85 8.69 0.68
C ILE A 176 29.42 9.35 -0.56
N LEU A 177 28.58 9.67 -1.54
CA LEU A 177 29.04 10.34 -2.75
C LEU A 177 29.49 11.77 -2.43
N ARG A 178 30.71 12.12 -2.89
CA ARG A 178 31.35 13.42 -2.60
C ARG A 178 31.70 14.16 -3.86
N ARG A 179 31.67 15.47 -3.78
CA ARG A 179 32.21 16.36 -4.81
C ARG A 179 33.74 16.36 -4.79
N ALA A 180 34.35 17.01 -5.78
CA ALA A 180 35.80 17.14 -5.89
C ALA A 180 36.44 17.85 -4.69
N ASP A 181 35.70 18.72 -4.00
CA ASP A 181 36.12 19.43 -2.79
C ASP A 181 35.97 18.60 -1.49
N GLY A 182 35.52 17.35 -1.61
CA GLY A 182 35.29 16.44 -0.51
C GLY A 182 33.94 16.61 0.22
N THR A 183 33.12 17.59 -0.17
CA THR A 183 31.80 17.78 0.45
C THR A 183 30.80 16.73 -0.02
N PRO A 184 29.93 16.19 0.85
CA PRO A 184 28.91 15.24 0.45
C PRO A 184 27.92 15.83 -0.55
N THR A 185 27.57 15.07 -1.60
CA THR A 185 26.50 15.44 -2.54
C THR A 185 25.11 15.33 -1.94
N GLY A 186 24.95 14.55 -0.91
CA GLY A 186 23.69 14.11 -0.31
C GLY A 186 23.29 12.70 -0.70
N CYS A 187 23.85 12.13 -1.76
CA CYS A 187 23.60 10.74 -2.13
C CYS A 187 24.45 9.77 -1.28
N LEU A 188 23.75 8.73 -0.83
CA LEU A 188 24.27 7.67 0.05
C LEU A 188 23.91 6.31 -0.53
#